data_a4da8d2d908459b9f38bdf27202c8069
#
_entry.id   a4da8d2d908459b9f38bdf27202c8069
#
_cell.length_a   1.000
_cell.length_b   1.000
_cell.length_c   1.000
_cell.angle_alpha   90.00
_cell.angle_beta   90.00
_cell.angle_gamma   90.00
#
_symmetry.space_group_name_H-M   'P 1'
#
loop_
_entity.id
_entity.type
_entity.pdbx_description
1 polymer ?
#
loop_
_entity_poly.entity_id
_entity_poly.type
_entity_poly.pdbx_seq_one_letter_code
_entity_poly.pdbx_strand_id
1 'polypeptide(L)'
;MIFRSSILLATAFLCSCAGREPIQSSSRLTVVEGAATLPAPLRSDLVAPDRPALIGPLDTIEVSVFGVPELSREMQVDASGRISMPLIGTLEAGGKTAGELGNDIAGALRGRYVREPDVTVNIKSLVSQVVAIDGQVVEPGLYPVTNQMTLLRAVASAKGLTEFAKEEDVVILRTVEGRRMAGLYNIESIRRGLYDDPAIYANDLVVVGDSPQRRLFRDFIAVTPLLASPLVAILDNASN
;
A
#
# COMPACT_ATOMS: atom_id res chain seq x y z
N MET A 1 25.49 17.64 72.07
CA MET A 1 24.79 16.41 71.71
C MET A 1 23.94 16.75 70.47
N ILE A 2 24.46 16.46 69.33
CA ILE A 2 23.82 16.84 68.06
C ILE A 2 23.48 15.55 67.33
N PHE A 3 22.17 15.28 67.20
CA PHE A 3 21.63 14.15 66.43
C PHE A 3 21.62 14.49 64.94
N ARG A 4 22.41 13.80 64.16
CA ARG A 4 22.38 13.83 62.71
C ARG A 4 21.41 12.76 62.19
N SER A 5 20.20 13.16 61.80
CA SER A 5 19.27 12.32 61.07
C SER A 5 19.64 12.31 59.56
N SER A 6 20.18 11.19 59.11
CA SER A 6 20.38 10.90 57.68
C SER A 6 19.07 10.45 57.08
N ILE A 7 18.45 11.29 56.23
CA ILE A 7 17.29 10.91 55.40
C ILE A 7 17.84 10.23 54.17
N LEU A 8 17.68 8.94 54.08
CA LEU A 8 17.93 8.12 52.91
C LEU A 8 16.73 8.28 51.95
N LEU A 9 16.90 9.08 50.89
CA LEU A 9 15.92 9.25 49.82
C LEU A 9 16.01 8.07 48.87
N ALA A 10 15.19 7.03 49.10
CA ALA A 10 15.04 5.90 48.18
C ALA A 10 14.20 6.31 46.99
N THR A 11 14.84 6.68 45.90
CA THR A 11 14.19 6.88 44.59
C THR A 11 13.79 5.52 44.03
N ALA A 12 12.52 5.14 44.21
CA ALA A 12 11.92 4.00 43.53
C ALA A 12 11.75 4.35 42.04
N PHE A 13 12.63 3.81 41.22
CA PHE A 13 12.46 3.79 39.75
C PHE A 13 11.30 2.84 39.44
N LEU A 14 10.10 3.40 39.30
CA LEU A 14 8.97 2.69 38.70
C LEU A 14 9.29 2.49 37.20
N CYS A 15 9.86 1.34 36.89
CA CYS A 15 9.97 0.86 35.53
C CYS A 15 8.55 0.53 35.05
N SER A 16 7.87 1.54 34.47
CA SER A 16 6.60 1.33 33.78
C SER A 16 6.93 0.57 32.51
N CYS A 17 6.85 -0.76 32.56
CA CYS A 17 6.72 -1.59 31.36
C CYS A 17 5.39 -1.23 30.76
N ALA A 18 5.40 -0.31 29.78
CA ALA A 18 4.28 -0.10 28.89
C ALA A 18 4.10 -1.39 28.09
N GLY A 19 3.36 -2.33 28.67
CA GLY A 19 2.94 -3.56 27.97
C GLY A 19 2.16 -3.15 26.72
N ARG A 20 2.51 -3.75 25.58
CA ARG A 20 1.71 -3.58 24.35
C ARG A 20 0.29 -4.01 24.64
N GLU A 21 -0.68 -3.20 24.23
CA GLU A 21 -2.08 -3.61 24.31
C GLU A 21 -2.30 -4.92 23.55
N PRO A 22 -3.03 -5.88 24.11
CA PRO A 22 -3.32 -7.13 23.42
C PRO A 22 -4.22 -6.87 22.21
N ILE A 23 -4.08 -7.72 21.19
CA ILE A 23 -4.99 -7.71 20.04
C ILE A 23 -6.39 -8.09 20.55
N GLN A 24 -7.39 -7.31 20.20
CA GLN A 24 -8.78 -7.55 20.59
C GLN A 24 -9.62 -7.98 19.39
N SER A 25 -10.54 -8.91 19.61
CA SER A 25 -11.52 -9.30 18.59
C SER A 25 -12.50 -8.15 18.31
N SER A 26 -12.83 -7.95 17.03
CA SER A 26 -13.81 -6.98 16.57
C SER A 26 -14.86 -7.65 15.67
N SER A 27 -15.82 -6.89 15.16
CA SER A 27 -16.85 -7.42 14.23
C SER A 27 -16.24 -8.00 12.93
N ARG A 28 -15.02 -7.61 12.56
CA ARG A 28 -14.31 -8.06 11.34
C ARG A 28 -13.03 -8.82 11.63
N LEU A 29 -12.57 -8.83 12.88
CA LEU A 29 -11.35 -9.50 13.31
C LEU A 29 -11.65 -10.50 14.42
N THR A 30 -11.45 -11.78 14.17
CA THR A 30 -11.46 -12.83 15.20
C THR A 30 -10.04 -13.15 15.60
N VAL A 31 -9.70 -12.92 16.87
CA VAL A 31 -8.41 -13.29 17.44
C VAL A 31 -8.45 -14.76 17.85
N VAL A 32 -7.56 -15.57 17.27
CA VAL A 32 -7.35 -16.97 17.65
C VAL A 32 -6.19 -17.02 18.62
N GLU A 33 -6.45 -17.37 19.87
CA GLU A 33 -5.44 -17.44 20.92
C GLU A 33 -4.81 -18.85 21.02
N GLY A 34 -3.57 -18.89 21.46
CA GLY A 34 -2.84 -20.11 21.77
C GLY A 34 -2.28 -20.84 20.55
N ALA A 35 -2.19 -22.18 20.66
CA ALA A 35 -1.61 -23.04 19.62
C ALA A 35 -2.61 -23.42 18.50
N ALA A 36 -3.80 -22.80 18.45
CA ALA A 36 -4.77 -23.08 17.41
C ALA A 36 -4.28 -22.53 16.06
N THR A 37 -4.25 -23.39 15.05
CA THR A 37 -3.91 -23.01 13.69
C THR A 37 -5.08 -22.27 13.04
N LEU A 38 -4.77 -21.16 12.33
CA LEU A 38 -5.78 -20.49 11.51
C LEU A 38 -6.32 -21.44 10.44
N PRO A 39 -7.64 -21.46 10.21
CA PRO A 39 -8.23 -22.26 9.14
C PRO A 39 -7.70 -21.82 7.76
N ALA A 40 -7.62 -22.76 6.82
CA ALA A 40 -7.27 -22.43 5.44
C ALA A 40 -8.36 -21.56 4.80
N PRO A 41 -7.99 -20.56 3.96
CA PRO A 41 -8.96 -19.72 3.28
C PRO A 41 -9.78 -20.53 2.28
N LEU A 42 -11.05 -20.19 2.12
CA LEU A 42 -11.92 -20.70 1.07
C LEU A 42 -11.54 -20.08 -0.29
N ARG A 43 -12.00 -20.69 -1.39
CA ARG A 43 -11.77 -20.11 -2.73
C ARG A 43 -12.36 -18.72 -2.90
N SER A 44 -13.51 -18.46 -2.28
CA SER A 44 -14.14 -17.12 -2.22
C SER A 44 -13.27 -16.07 -1.56
N ASP A 45 -12.42 -16.46 -0.59
CA ASP A 45 -11.57 -15.52 0.15
C ASP A 45 -10.33 -15.12 -0.65
N LEU A 46 -10.00 -15.89 -1.70
CA LEU A 46 -8.86 -15.63 -2.59
C LEU A 46 -9.19 -14.70 -3.76
N VAL A 47 -10.47 -14.38 -3.96
CA VAL A 47 -10.95 -13.53 -5.05
C VAL A 47 -11.70 -12.34 -4.45
N ALA A 48 -11.49 -11.15 -4.99
CA ALA A 48 -12.24 -9.95 -4.64
C ALA A 48 -13.25 -9.63 -5.77
N PRO A 49 -14.44 -10.25 -5.78
CA PRO A 49 -15.40 -10.12 -6.89
C PRO A 49 -15.97 -8.71 -7.02
N ASP A 50 -15.95 -7.93 -5.94
CA ASP A 50 -16.37 -6.53 -5.85
C ASP A 50 -15.32 -5.55 -6.38
N ARG A 51 -14.13 -6.03 -6.78
CA ARG A 51 -13.02 -5.20 -7.27
C ARG A 51 -12.46 -5.76 -8.59
N PRO A 52 -13.22 -5.67 -9.69
CA PRO A 52 -12.75 -6.13 -11.00
C PRO A 52 -11.59 -5.28 -11.49
N ALA A 53 -10.71 -5.88 -12.29
CA ALA A 53 -9.69 -5.11 -13.01
C ALA A 53 -10.36 -4.30 -14.12
N LEU A 54 -10.26 -2.98 -14.01
CA LEU A 54 -10.77 -2.05 -15.01
C LEU A 54 -9.65 -1.62 -15.96
N ILE A 55 -9.95 -1.51 -17.21
CA ILE A 55 -9.05 -0.99 -18.24
C ILE A 55 -8.94 0.53 -18.05
N GLY A 56 -7.73 1.06 -18.16
CA GLY A 56 -7.48 2.49 -18.06
C GLY A 56 -6.63 3.04 -19.21
N PRO A 57 -6.38 4.35 -19.23
CA PRO A 57 -5.51 4.97 -20.20
C PRO A 57 -4.11 4.37 -20.20
N LEU A 58 -3.53 4.21 -21.39
CA LEU A 58 -2.20 3.66 -21.65
C LEU A 58 -2.03 2.16 -21.34
N ASP A 59 -3.06 1.48 -20.86
CA ASP A 59 -3.04 0.03 -20.72
C ASP A 59 -2.92 -0.65 -22.08
N THR A 60 -2.29 -1.81 -22.11
CA THR A 60 -2.16 -2.63 -23.31
C THR A 60 -3.09 -3.83 -23.24
N ILE A 61 -3.92 -3.99 -24.24
CA ILE A 61 -4.88 -5.09 -24.37
C ILE A 61 -4.63 -5.88 -25.64
N GLU A 62 -4.96 -7.15 -25.60
CA GLU A 62 -5.01 -8.04 -26.75
C GLU A 62 -6.46 -8.38 -27.05
N VAL A 63 -6.92 -8.02 -28.23
CA VAL A 63 -8.24 -8.40 -28.73
C VAL A 63 -8.06 -9.58 -29.69
N SER A 64 -8.81 -10.64 -29.47
CA SER A 64 -8.85 -11.81 -30.34
C SER A 64 -10.29 -12.03 -30.84
N VAL A 65 -10.45 -12.11 -32.15
CA VAL A 65 -11.75 -12.37 -32.80
C VAL A 65 -11.67 -13.74 -33.46
N PHE A 66 -12.44 -14.69 -32.94
CA PHE A 66 -12.43 -16.07 -33.46
C PHE A 66 -12.83 -16.13 -34.94
N GLY A 67 -12.02 -16.81 -35.73
CA GLY A 67 -12.25 -16.97 -37.19
C GLY A 67 -11.93 -15.71 -38.01
N VAL A 68 -11.44 -14.62 -37.41
CA VAL A 68 -11.08 -13.37 -38.11
C VAL A 68 -9.72 -12.85 -37.61
N PRO A 69 -8.59 -13.51 -38.01
CA PRO A 69 -7.26 -13.13 -37.52
C PRO A 69 -6.87 -11.68 -37.82
N GLU A 70 -7.39 -11.12 -38.90
CA GLU A 70 -7.10 -9.74 -39.35
C GLU A 70 -7.60 -8.69 -38.35
N LEU A 71 -8.60 -9.03 -37.55
CA LEU A 71 -9.12 -8.18 -36.48
C LEU A 71 -8.46 -8.45 -35.12
N SER A 72 -7.70 -9.55 -35.01
CA SER A 72 -7.01 -9.94 -33.78
C SER A 72 -5.67 -9.24 -33.68
N ARG A 73 -5.49 -8.43 -32.62
CA ARG A 73 -4.27 -7.65 -32.41
C ARG A 73 -4.10 -7.17 -30.98
N GLU A 74 -2.87 -6.85 -30.67
CA GLU A 74 -2.53 -6.06 -29.50
C GLU A 74 -2.69 -4.57 -29.80
N MET A 75 -3.25 -3.82 -28.86
CA MET A 75 -3.46 -2.38 -28.98
C MET A 75 -3.35 -1.70 -27.63
N GLN A 76 -2.91 -0.44 -27.65
CA GLN A 76 -2.84 0.40 -26.48
C GLN A 76 -4.08 1.29 -26.40
N VAL A 77 -4.62 1.45 -25.20
CA VAL A 77 -5.68 2.40 -24.88
C VAL A 77 -5.09 3.81 -24.93
N ASP A 78 -5.73 4.73 -25.64
CA ASP A 78 -5.26 6.11 -25.73
C ASP A 78 -5.41 6.88 -24.40
N ALA A 79 -4.85 8.08 -24.33
CA ALA A 79 -4.91 8.92 -23.12
C ALA A 79 -6.34 9.34 -22.73
N SER A 80 -7.31 9.22 -23.65
CA SER A 80 -8.73 9.49 -23.39
C SER A 80 -9.52 8.24 -23.03
N GLY A 81 -8.86 7.09 -22.85
CA GLY A 81 -9.50 5.82 -22.48
C GLY A 81 -10.14 5.08 -23.64
N ARG A 82 -9.76 5.36 -24.90
CA ARG A 82 -10.37 4.76 -26.09
C ARG A 82 -9.38 3.88 -26.85
N ILE A 83 -9.94 2.92 -27.59
CA ILE A 83 -9.21 2.09 -28.55
C ILE A 83 -9.73 2.35 -29.96
N SER A 84 -8.86 2.17 -30.97
CA SER A 84 -9.25 2.26 -32.37
C SER A 84 -9.08 0.90 -33.04
N MET A 85 -10.17 0.37 -33.59
CA MET A 85 -10.21 -0.94 -34.21
C MET A 85 -10.69 -0.86 -35.66
N PRO A 86 -10.08 -1.62 -36.58
CA PRO A 86 -10.56 -1.67 -37.95
C PRO A 86 -12.04 -2.04 -38.05
N LEU A 87 -12.72 -1.50 -39.04
CA LEU A 87 -14.12 -1.69 -39.37
C LEU A 87 -15.11 -0.97 -38.44
N ILE A 88 -14.88 -1.02 -37.11
CA ILE A 88 -15.81 -0.47 -36.12
C ILE A 88 -15.37 0.89 -35.56
N GLY A 89 -14.15 1.35 -35.91
CA GLY A 89 -13.66 2.67 -35.51
C GLY A 89 -13.25 2.73 -34.02
N THR A 90 -13.58 3.85 -33.37
CA THR A 90 -13.17 4.13 -32.01
C THR A 90 -14.24 3.69 -31.00
N LEU A 91 -13.81 2.98 -29.95
CA LEU A 91 -14.64 2.49 -28.86
C LEU A 91 -14.08 2.96 -27.50
N GLU A 92 -14.95 3.22 -26.55
CA GLU A 92 -14.55 3.45 -25.15
C GLU A 92 -14.15 2.14 -24.48
N ALA A 93 -12.93 2.10 -23.95
CA ALA A 93 -12.37 0.97 -23.20
C ALA A 93 -12.17 1.34 -21.72
N GLY A 94 -11.89 2.60 -21.43
CA GLY A 94 -11.63 3.10 -20.09
C GLY A 94 -12.81 2.87 -19.14
N GLY A 95 -12.51 2.38 -17.91
CA GLY A 95 -13.51 2.09 -16.89
C GLY A 95 -14.32 0.81 -17.11
N LYS A 96 -14.03 0.04 -18.17
CA LYS A 96 -14.66 -1.26 -18.44
C LYS A 96 -13.78 -2.42 -18.06
N THR A 97 -14.39 -3.54 -17.77
CA THR A 97 -13.70 -4.84 -17.66
C THR A 97 -13.38 -5.38 -19.05
N ALA A 98 -12.44 -6.32 -19.14
CA ALA A 98 -12.12 -7.00 -20.40
C ALA A 98 -13.36 -7.68 -21.02
N GLY A 99 -14.23 -8.26 -20.19
CA GLY A 99 -15.47 -8.91 -20.66
C GLY A 99 -16.48 -7.92 -21.23
N GLU A 100 -16.68 -6.77 -20.57
CA GLU A 100 -17.57 -5.70 -21.07
C GLU A 100 -17.08 -5.14 -22.39
N LEU A 101 -15.78 -4.86 -22.50
CA LEU A 101 -15.20 -4.40 -23.76
C LEU A 101 -15.32 -5.45 -24.87
N GLY A 102 -15.11 -6.73 -24.57
CA GLY A 102 -15.32 -7.83 -25.51
C GLY A 102 -16.75 -7.88 -26.05
N ASN A 103 -17.74 -7.71 -25.17
CA ASN A 103 -19.15 -7.63 -25.56
C ASN A 103 -19.46 -6.43 -26.43
N ASP A 104 -18.89 -5.26 -26.14
CA ASP A 104 -19.08 -4.05 -26.94
C ASP A 104 -18.50 -4.20 -28.35
N ILE A 105 -17.28 -4.77 -28.44
CA ILE A 105 -16.64 -5.07 -29.74
C ILE A 105 -17.49 -6.07 -30.53
N ALA A 106 -17.94 -7.14 -29.88
CA ALA A 106 -18.81 -8.13 -30.52
C ALA A 106 -20.12 -7.51 -31.01
N GLY A 107 -20.74 -6.63 -30.19
CA GLY A 107 -21.91 -5.89 -30.57
C GLY A 107 -21.72 -5.01 -31.81
N ALA A 108 -20.58 -4.29 -31.86
CA ALA A 108 -20.25 -3.41 -33.00
C ALA A 108 -19.92 -4.17 -34.30
N LEU A 109 -19.38 -5.39 -34.19
CA LEU A 109 -19.08 -6.25 -35.35
C LEU A 109 -20.31 -6.99 -35.88
N ARG A 110 -21.30 -7.26 -35.01
CA ARG A 110 -22.43 -8.15 -35.31
C ARG A 110 -23.29 -7.64 -36.45
N GLY A 111 -23.62 -8.58 -37.36
CA GLY A 111 -24.55 -8.37 -38.47
C GLY A 111 -24.05 -7.48 -39.60
N ARG A 112 -23.01 -6.65 -39.37
CA ARG A 112 -22.44 -5.78 -40.39
C ARG A 112 -21.15 -6.33 -41.00
N TYR A 113 -20.29 -6.92 -40.16
CA TYR A 113 -18.97 -7.42 -40.56
C TYR A 113 -18.81 -8.91 -40.24
N VAL A 114 -19.31 -9.37 -39.11
CA VAL A 114 -19.26 -10.76 -38.69
C VAL A 114 -20.67 -11.18 -38.24
N ARG A 115 -21.10 -12.37 -38.65
CA ARG A 115 -22.45 -12.85 -38.34
C ARG A 115 -22.63 -13.16 -36.87
N GLU A 116 -21.68 -13.93 -36.30
CA GLU A 116 -21.62 -14.34 -34.90
C GLU A 116 -20.19 -14.11 -34.39
N PRO A 117 -19.88 -12.86 -33.97
CA PRO A 117 -18.54 -12.57 -33.48
C PRO A 117 -18.34 -13.15 -32.09
N ASP A 118 -17.28 -13.95 -31.92
CA ASP A 118 -16.77 -14.38 -30.63
C ASP A 118 -15.47 -13.61 -30.37
N VAL A 119 -15.52 -12.72 -29.37
CA VAL A 119 -14.45 -11.78 -29.07
C VAL A 119 -13.95 -12.00 -27.65
N THR A 120 -12.66 -12.24 -27.54
CA THR A 120 -11.95 -12.32 -26.27
C THR A 120 -11.02 -11.12 -26.14
N VAL A 121 -11.08 -10.45 -24.99
CA VAL A 121 -10.15 -9.37 -24.62
C VAL A 121 -9.30 -9.82 -23.44
N ASN A 122 -7.98 -9.72 -23.59
CA ASN A 122 -7.03 -10.02 -22.54
C ASN A 122 -6.24 -8.75 -22.20
N ILE A 123 -6.05 -8.45 -20.93
CA ILE A 123 -5.20 -7.35 -20.49
C ILE A 123 -3.76 -7.87 -20.44
N LYS A 124 -2.85 -7.25 -21.20
CA LYS A 124 -1.42 -7.60 -21.27
C LYS A 124 -0.61 -6.81 -20.25
N SER A 125 -0.91 -5.51 -20.10
CA SER A 125 -0.21 -4.62 -19.19
C SER A 125 -1.17 -3.58 -18.62
N LEU A 126 -1.19 -3.46 -17.29
CA LEU A 126 -1.96 -2.48 -16.54
C LEU A 126 -1.00 -1.41 -16.01
N VAL A 127 -0.85 -0.31 -16.72
CA VAL A 127 -0.05 0.84 -16.27
C VAL A 127 -0.91 1.91 -15.57
N SER A 128 -2.23 1.86 -15.78
CA SER A 128 -3.21 2.75 -15.15
C SER A 128 -3.53 2.38 -13.71
N GLN A 129 -3.33 1.12 -13.34
CA GLN A 129 -3.69 0.58 -12.02
C GLN A 129 -2.48 0.64 -11.07
N VAL A 130 -2.06 1.84 -10.68
CA VAL A 130 -0.92 2.06 -9.79
C VAL A 130 -1.32 2.90 -8.57
N VAL A 131 -0.64 2.66 -7.44
CA VAL A 131 -0.63 3.51 -6.25
C VAL A 131 0.73 4.18 -6.14
N ALA A 132 0.76 5.47 -5.81
CA ALA A 132 1.99 6.15 -5.45
C ALA A 132 2.25 5.99 -3.95
N ILE A 133 3.47 5.60 -3.58
CA ILE A 133 3.89 5.47 -2.18
C ILE A 133 5.10 6.37 -1.98
N ASP A 134 5.00 7.29 -1.02
CA ASP A 134 5.99 8.33 -0.77
C ASP A 134 6.27 8.50 0.73
N GLY A 135 7.30 9.27 1.06
CA GLY A 135 7.71 9.57 2.42
C GLY A 135 8.65 8.51 3.01
N GLN A 136 8.45 8.15 4.28
CA GLN A 136 9.36 7.30 5.04
C GLN A 136 9.14 5.79 4.79
N VAL A 137 9.23 5.40 3.53
CA VAL A 137 9.32 3.99 3.08
C VAL A 137 10.71 3.72 2.48
N VAL A 138 11.11 2.44 2.45
CA VAL A 138 12.46 2.07 1.96
C VAL A 138 12.63 2.37 0.47
N GLU A 139 11.61 2.09 -0.34
CA GLU A 139 11.61 2.37 -1.78
C GLU A 139 10.33 3.16 -2.16
N PRO A 140 10.35 4.50 -2.15
CA PRO A 140 9.27 5.30 -2.69
C PRO A 140 9.10 5.08 -4.20
N GLY A 141 7.85 5.10 -4.69
CA GLY A 141 7.61 4.87 -6.12
C GLY A 141 6.15 4.57 -6.47
N LEU A 142 5.95 4.13 -7.71
CA LEU A 142 4.67 3.68 -8.22
C LEU A 142 4.59 2.14 -8.19
N TYR A 143 3.53 1.62 -7.61
CA TYR A 143 3.33 0.18 -7.42
C TYR A 143 2.02 -0.28 -8.05
N PRO A 144 2.00 -1.43 -8.73
CA PRO A 144 0.77 -1.95 -9.30
C PRO A 144 -0.24 -2.32 -8.20
N VAL A 145 -1.48 -1.90 -8.38
CA VAL A 145 -2.57 -2.24 -7.47
C VAL A 145 -3.18 -3.57 -7.89
N THR A 146 -3.13 -4.54 -7.01
CA THR A 146 -3.84 -5.82 -7.16
C THR A 146 -5.23 -5.75 -6.50
N ASN A 147 -6.12 -6.68 -6.86
CA ASN A 147 -7.49 -6.71 -6.35
C ASN A 147 -7.61 -6.71 -4.81
N GLN A 148 -6.59 -7.17 -4.11
CA GLN A 148 -6.55 -7.26 -2.64
C GLN A 148 -5.50 -6.32 -2.03
N MET A 149 -5.15 -5.23 -2.70
CA MET A 149 -4.20 -4.26 -2.16
C MET A 149 -4.79 -3.55 -0.95
N THR A 150 -4.05 -3.58 0.16
CA THR A 150 -4.35 -2.88 1.39
C THR A 150 -3.18 -1.97 1.77
N LEU A 151 -3.33 -1.11 2.78
CA LEU A 151 -2.26 -0.21 3.21
C LEU A 151 -1.01 -0.98 3.66
N LEU A 152 -1.17 -2.04 4.45
CA LEU A 152 -0.01 -2.84 4.88
C LEU A 152 0.68 -3.55 3.71
N ARG A 153 -0.09 -4.04 2.73
CA ARG A 153 0.48 -4.63 1.51
C ARG A 153 1.16 -3.60 0.63
N ALA A 154 0.62 -2.39 0.51
CA ALA A 154 1.23 -1.30 -0.23
C ALA A 154 2.60 -0.92 0.39
N VAL A 155 2.64 -0.72 1.71
CA VAL A 155 3.89 -0.45 2.42
C VAL A 155 4.89 -1.62 2.28
N ALA A 156 4.44 -2.86 2.35
CA ALA A 156 5.29 -4.03 2.13
C ALA A 156 5.85 -4.08 0.71
N SER A 157 5.07 -3.68 -0.31
CA SER A 157 5.56 -3.55 -1.70
C SER A 157 6.68 -2.53 -1.82
N ALA A 158 6.62 -1.44 -1.04
CA ALA A 158 7.68 -0.42 -0.92
C ALA A 158 8.83 -0.83 0.01
N LYS A 159 8.98 -2.14 0.30
CA LYS A 159 9.99 -2.77 1.16
C LYS A 159 9.93 -2.36 2.63
N GLY A 160 8.77 -1.84 3.07
CA GLY A 160 8.50 -1.48 4.45
C GLY A 160 8.84 -0.04 4.78
N LEU A 161 8.81 0.26 6.08
CA LEU A 161 9.05 1.58 6.63
C LEU A 161 10.53 1.80 6.92
N THR A 162 11.00 3.03 6.82
CA THR A 162 12.34 3.41 7.28
C THR A 162 12.40 3.50 8.82
N GLU A 163 13.60 3.59 9.37
CA GLU A 163 13.82 3.79 10.82
C GLU A 163 13.23 5.11 11.36
N PHE A 164 13.03 6.10 10.48
CA PHE A 164 12.47 7.41 10.84
C PHE A 164 10.98 7.53 10.58
N ALA A 165 10.35 6.48 10.11
CA ALA A 165 8.91 6.49 9.84
C ALA A 165 8.11 6.74 11.12
N LYS A 166 7.11 7.61 11.01
CA LYS A 166 6.11 7.83 12.05
C LYS A 166 4.88 6.98 11.73
N GLU A 167 4.79 5.81 12.39
CA GLU A 167 3.77 4.81 12.10
C GLU A 167 2.33 5.28 12.37
N GLU A 168 2.16 6.29 13.23
CA GLU A 168 0.86 6.90 13.53
C GLU A 168 0.44 7.98 12.52
N ASP A 169 1.32 8.33 11.57
CA ASP A 169 1.13 9.45 10.65
C ASP A 169 1.26 8.97 9.20
N VAL A 170 0.32 8.12 8.79
CA VAL A 170 0.26 7.61 7.42
C VAL A 170 -1.02 8.11 6.77
N VAL A 171 -0.87 8.89 5.71
CA VAL A 171 -1.98 9.52 5.01
C VAL A 171 -2.24 8.82 3.68
N ILE A 172 -3.50 8.47 3.44
CA ILE A 172 -3.99 8.06 2.13
C ILE A 172 -4.75 9.24 1.53
N LEU A 173 -4.27 9.74 0.40
CA LEU A 173 -4.96 10.74 -0.41
C LEU A 173 -5.66 10.05 -1.57
N ARG A 174 -6.96 10.28 -1.69
CA ARG A 174 -7.83 9.68 -2.72
C ARG A 174 -8.73 10.73 -3.33
N THR A 175 -8.99 10.63 -4.62
CA THR A 175 -10.00 11.44 -5.29
C THR A 175 -11.27 10.63 -5.46
N VAL A 176 -12.38 11.11 -4.89
CA VAL A 176 -13.71 10.51 -5.01
C VAL A 176 -14.66 11.57 -5.55
N GLU A 177 -15.35 11.29 -6.64
CA GLU A 177 -16.27 12.24 -7.30
C GLU A 177 -15.64 13.63 -7.53
N GLY A 178 -14.36 13.66 -7.94
CA GLY A 178 -13.61 14.91 -8.18
C GLY A 178 -13.17 15.65 -6.92
N ARG A 179 -13.47 15.16 -5.72
CA ARG A 179 -13.04 15.74 -4.43
C ARG A 179 -11.85 14.99 -3.88
N ARG A 180 -10.83 15.73 -3.47
CA ARG A 180 -9.68 15.17 -2.78
C ARG A 180 -10.03 14.88 -1.33
N MET A 181 -9.82 13.64 -0.89
CA MET A 181 -10.04 13.17 0.48
C MET A 181 -8.72 12.70 1.07
N ALA A 182 -8.55 12.89 2.37
CA ALA A 182 -7.39 12.41 3.12
C ALA A 182 -7.87 11.54 4.29
N GLY A 183 -7.32 10.32 4.41
CA GLY A 183 -7.50 9.46 5.56
C GLY A 183 -6.19 9.34 6.32
N LEU A 184 -6.20 9.58 7.65
CA LEU A 184 -5.05 9.39 8.52
C LEU A 184 -5.13 8.02 9.18
N TYR A 185 -4.03 7.26 9.14
CA TYR A 185 -3.94 5.89 9.63
C TYR A 185 -2.72 5.68 10.51
N ASN A 186 -2.86 4.76 11.45
CA ASN A 186 -1.78 4.30 12.32
C ASN A 186 -1.45 2.83 11.97
N ILE A 187 -0.29 2.62 11.35
CA ILE A 187 0.15 1.29 10.89
C ILE A 187 0.38 0.34 12.07
N GLU A 188 0.90 0.82 13.18
CA GLU A 188 1.10 -0.02 14.37
C GLU A 188 -0.25 -0.57 14.87
N SER A 189 -1.26 0.27 14.97
CA SER A 189 -2.60 -0.12 15.40
C SER A 189 -3.26 -1.10 14.43
N ILE A 190 -3.10 -0.90 13.10
CA ILE A 190 -3.59 -1.85 12.09
C ILE A 190 -2.90 -3.21 12.23
N ARG A 191 -1.56 -3.24 12.37
CA ARG A 191 -0.80 -4.49 12.57
C ARG A 191 -1.23 -5.27 13.81
N ARG A 192 -1.76 -4.58 14.80
CA ARG A 192 -2.27 -5.16 16.05
C ARG A 192 -3.76 -5.48 15.99
N GLY A 193 -4.41 -5.24 14.84
CA GLY A 193 -5.82 -5.52 14.63
C GLY A 193 -6.78 -4.64 15.43
N LEU A 194 -6.33 -3.46 15.91
CA LEU A 194 -7.19 -2.51 16.62
C LEU A 194 -8.22 -1.86 15.69
N TYR A 195 -7.91 -1.78 14.41
CA TYR A 195 -8.86 -1.45 13.33
C TYR A 195 -8.42 -2.06 11.99
N ASP A 196 -9.33 -2.06 11.04
CA ASP A 196 -9.17 -2.73 9.75
C ASP A 196 -8.04 -2.13 8.92
N ASP A 197 -7.36 -2.97 8.14
CA ASP A 197 -6.38 -2.56 7.13
C ASP A 197 -7.13 -1.99 5.91
N PRO A 198 -7.03 -0.67 5.63
CA PRO A 198 -7.83 -0.04 4.59
C PRO A 198 -7.42 -0.51 3.20
N ALA A 199 -8.41 -0.68 2.34
CA ALA A 199 -8.19 -1.00 0.93
C ALA A 199 -7.56 0.17 0.19
N ILE A 200 -6.53 -0.12 -0.62
CA ILE A 200 -5.88 0.81 -1.54
C ILE A 200 -6.45 0.62 -2.95
N TYR A 201 -6.66 1.71 -3.64
CA TYR A 201 -7.17 1.75 -5.01
C TYR A 201 -6.17 2.42 -5.96
N ALA A 202 -6.38 2.23 -7.25
CA ALA A 202 -5.60 2.92 -8.27
C ALA A 202 -5.71 4.44 -8.11
N ASN A 203 -4.60 5.13 -8.38
CA ASN A 203 -4.43 6.58 -8.23
C ASN A 203 -4.50 7.10 -6.78
N ASP A 204 -4.50 6.22 -5.77
CA ASP A 204 -4.24 6.64 -4.39
C ASP A 204 -2.78 7.11 -4.26
N LEU A 205 -2.57 8.06 -3.35
CA LEU A 205 -1.25 8.45 -2.89
C LEU A 205 -1.14 8.12 -1.40
N VAL A 206 -0.23 7.23 -1.05
CA VAL A 206 0.11 6.88 0.33
C VAL A 206 1.35 7.67 0.73
N VAL A 207 1.25 8.48 1.78
CA VAL A 207 2.37 9.26 2.31
C VAL A 207 2.65 8.83 3.74
N VAL A 208 3.86 8.36 3.98
CA VAL A 208 4.33 7.99 5.33
C VAL A 208 5.07 9.16 5.95
N GLY A 209 4.58 9.65 7.08
CA GLY A 209 5.17 10.74 7.83
C GLY A 209 6.55 10.41 8.41
N ASP A 210 7.28 11.45 8.75
CA ASP A 210 8.61 11.35 9.31
C ASP A 210 8.58 11.68 10.83
N SER A 211 9.52 11.12 11.59
CA SER A 211 9.73 11.39 13.01
C SER A 211 11.01 12.20 13.23
N PRO A 212 10.91 13.53 13.30
CA PRO A 212 12.07 14.38 13.55
C PRO A 212 12.81 14.03 14.84
N GLN A 213 12.08 13.57 15.85
CA GLN A 213 12.64 13.18 17.16
C GLN A 213 13.58 11.97 17.06
N ARG A 214 13.21 10.94 16.28
CA ARG A 214 14.07 9.77 16.04
C ARG A 214 15.34 10.16 15.28
N ARG A 215 15.23 11.07 14.32
CA ARG A 215 16.37 11.60 13.55
C ARG A 215 17.34 12.36 14.44
N LEU A 216 16.84 13.30 15.26
CA LEU A 216 17.65 14.06 16.21
C LEU A 216 18.35 13.14 17.24
N PHE A 217 17.66 12.13 17.76
CA PHE A 217 18.23 11.18 18.70
C PHE A 217 19.37 10.37 18.10
N ARG A 218 19.21 9.87 16.86
CA ARG A 218 20.29 9.18 16.14
C ARG A 218 21.51 10.09 15.93
N ASP A 219 21.26 11.31 15.46
CA ASP A 219 22.33 12.29 15.20
C ASP A 219 23.08 12.63 16.49
N PHE A 220 22.37 12.73 17.61
CA PHE A 220 22.97 12.91 18.94
C PHE A 220 23.85 11.72 19.34
N ILE A 221 23.36 10.47 19.18
CA ILE A 221 24.16 9.26 19.48
C ILE A 221 25.39 9.17 18.57
N ALA A 222 25.26 9.52 17.29
CA ALA A 222 26.37 9.49 16.34
C ALA A 222 27.52 10.45 16.69
N VAL A 223 27.22 11.57 17.35
CA VAL A 223 28.20 12.58 17.78
C VAL A 223 28.80 12.26 19.16
N THR A 224 28.11 11.49 20.00
CA THR A 224 28.54 11.16 21.38
C THR A 224 29.93 10.55 21.46
N PRO A 225 30.37 9.60 20.62
CA PRO A 225 31.74 9.06 20.66
C PRO A 225 32.83 10.09 20.39
N LEU A 226 32.55 11.11 19.55
CA LEU A 226 33.47 12.18 19.24
C LEU A 226 33.70 13.12 20.43
N LEU A 227 32.69 13.27 21.29
CA LEU A 227 32.74 14.11 22.50
C LEU A 227 33.38 13.35 23.68
N ALA A 228 33.29 12.03 23.72
CA ALA A 228 33.84 11.23 24.80
C ALA A 228 35.38 11.04 24.68
N SER A 229 35.91 11.01 23.45
CA SER A 229 37.35 10.76 23.21
C SER A 229 38.28 11.79 23.88
N PRO A 230 38.03 13.11 23.84
CA PRO A 230 38.91 14.07 24.51
C PRO A 230 38.83 14.00 26.04
N LEU A 231 37.68 13.58 26.61
CA LEU A 231 37.49 13.49 28.06
C LEU A 231 38.30 12.35 28.65
N VAL A 232 38.36 11.20 27.96
CA VAL A 232 39.18 10.04 28.37
C VAL A 232 40.67 10.40 28.32
N ALA A 233 41.10 11.11 27.26
CA ALA A 233 42.50 11.54 27.15
C ALA A 233 42.94 12.52 28.25
N ILE A 234 42.02 13.40 28.71
CA ILE A 234 42.28 14.32 29.82
C ILE A 234 42.37 13.58 31.17
N LEU A 235 41.50 12.58 31.38
CA LEU A 235 41.52 11.77 32.62
C LEU A 235 42.75 10.87 32.73
N ASP A 236 43.21 10.26 31.61
CA ASP A 236 44.44 9.46 31.58
C ASP A 236 45.68 10.33 31.84
N ASN A 237 45.71 11.57 31.35
CA ASN A 237 46.84 12.48 31.55
C ASN A 237 46.82 13.12 32.95
N ALA A 238 45.72 13.09 33.67
CA ALA A 238 45.61 13.58 35.05
C ALA A 238 45.95 12.51 36.11
N SER A 239 46.04 11.23 35.70
CA SER A 239 46.37 10.09 36.59
C SER A 239 47.83 9.65 36.55
N ASN A 240 48.66 10.29 35.74
CA ASN A 240 50.12 10.10 35.67
C ASN A 240 50.83 11.33 36.26
#